data_4964a9e0cd5deade68c950c68068ae26
#
_entry.id   4964a9e0cd5deade68c950c68068ae26
#
_cell.length_a   1.000
_cell.length_b   1.000
_cell.length_c   1.000
_cell.angle_alpha   90.00
_cell.angle_beta   90.00
_cell.angle_gamma   90.00
#
_symmetry.space_group_name_H-M   'P 1'
#
loop_
_entity.id
_entity.type
_entity.pdbx_description
1 polymer ?
#
loop_
_entity_poly.entity_id
_entity_poly.type
_entity_poly.pdbx_seq_one_letter_code
_entity_poly.pdbx_strand_id
1 'polypeptide(L)'
;MISQQLEVDKIYLETHRDLLIVDDATLEQAKKFFHDRGIETAGGITYTINEANSFETFCYSNPEHREMVRKIAEHTAKHFDEFILDDFFFTSCKSDIEIKAKGTQSWTEYRLKLMTEAGRDLVLKPAKKVNPRVKVIIKYPTGTTISKVWALIWRKVPNSLTVSGRVPKQGTLPATSICRII
;
A
#
# COMPACT_ATOMS: atom_id res chain seq x y z
N MET A 1 -26.52 8.39 4.71
CA MET A 1 -25.20 8.52 4.01
C MET A 1 -24.13 8.77 5.06
N ILE A 2 -22.90 8.23 4.87
CA ILE A 2 -21.79 8.34 5.84
C ILE A 2 -21.48 9.81 6.18
N SER A 3 -21.53 10.73 5.20
CA SER A 3 -21.30 12.17 5.40
C SER A 3 -22.32 12.90 6.26
N GLN A 4 -23.42 12.27 6.63
CA GLN A 4 -24.41 12.82 7.57
C GLN A 4 -24.14 12.41 9.02
N GLN A 5 -23.22 11.46 9.23
CA GLN A 5 -22.89 10.89 10.54
C GLN A 5 -21.46 11.17 10.97
N LEU A 6 -20.55 11.46 10.02
CA LEU A 6 -19.14 11.70 10.27
C LEU A 6 -18.64 12.85 9.39
N GLU A 7 -17.88 13.77 9.97
CA GLU A 7 -17.03 14.69 9.20
C GLU A 7 -15.88 13.90 8.58
N VAL A 8 -15.75 13.96 7.25
CA VAL A 8 -14.70 13.26 6.50
C VAL A 8 -13.91 14.30 5.71
N ASP A 9 -12.67 14.52 6.11
CA ASP A 9 -11.77 15.47 5.44
C ASP A 9 -11.05 14.85 4.24
N LYS A 10 -10.70 13.56 4.33
CA LYS A 10 -9.96 12.83 3.31
C LYS A 10 -10.43 11.39 3.17
N ILE A 11 -10.42 10.90 1.93
CA ILE A 11 -10.75 9.51 1.59
C ILE A 11 -9.66 8.89 0.72
N TYR A 12 -9.38 7.61 0.93
CA TYR A 12 -8.49 6.82 0.10
C TYR A 12 -9.31 5.96 -0.85
N LEU A 13 -9.19 6.25 -2.16
CA LEU A 13 -9.89 5.51 -3.22
C LEU A 13 -9.04 4.34 -3.65
N GLU A 14 -9.62 3.15 -3.61
CA GLU A 14 -8.94 1.94 -4.06
C GLU A 14 -8.79 1.96 -5.58
N THR A 15 -7.55 1.80 -6.06
CA THR A 15 -7.20 1.92 -7.48
C THR A 15 -7.19 0.58 -8.21
N HIS A 16 -7.27 -0.50 -7.46
CA HIS A 16 -7.39 -1.86 -8.00
C HIS A 16 -8.03 -2.79 -6.98
N ARG A 17 -8.60 -3.87 -7.46
CA ARG A 17 -9.07 -4.98 -6.63
C ARG A 17 -8.64 -6.29 -7.30
N ASP A 18 -7.96 -7.16 -6.58
CA ASP A 18 -7.31 -8.36 -7.11
C ASP A 18 -6.44 -8.03 -8.35
N LEU A 19 -6.75 -8.57 -9.51
CA LEU A 19 -6.03 -8.27 -10.74
C LEU A 19 -6.71 -7.20 -11.60
N LEU A 20 -7.83 -6.65 -11.17
CA LEU A 20 -8.56 -5.61 -11.87
C LEU A 20 -8.03 -4.22 -11.46
N ILE A 21 -7.50 -3.49 -12.41
CA ILE A 21 -7.15 -2.06 -12.25
C ILE A 21 -8.34 -1.22 -12.69
N VAL A 22 -8.73 -0.27 -11.85
CA VAL A 22 -9.81 0.67 -12.15
C VAL A 22 -9.39 1.60 -13.28
N ASP A 23 -10.25 1.82 -14.26
CA ASP A 23 -9.96 2.70 -15.39
C ASP A 23 -9.88 4.18 -14.99
N ASP A 24 -9.16 4.96 -15.82
CA ASP A 24 -8.91 6.38 -15.58
C ASP A 24 -10.22 7.18 -15.44
N ALA A 25 -11.24 6.88 -16.26
CA ALA A 25 -12.49 7.64 -16.25
C ALA A 25 -13.27 7.42 -14.96
N THR A 26 -13.35 6.19 -14.48
CA THR A 26 -14.00 5.85 -13.21
C THR A 26 -13.29 6.52 -12.04
N LEU A 27 -11.95 6.52 -12.01
CA LEU A 27 -11.18 7.21 -10.96
C LEU A 27 -11.43 8.72 -10.96
N GLU A 28 -11.41 9.37 -12.12
CA GLU A 28 -11.64 10.81 -12.22
C GLU A 28 -13.08 11.19 -11.83
N GLN A 29 -14.06 10.36 -12.17
CA GLN A 29 -15.46 10.56 -11.71
C GLN A 29 -15.57 10.45 -10.19
N ALA A 30 -14.94 9.44 -9.59
CA ALA A 30 -14.92 9.26 -8.15
C ALA A 30 -14.21 10.43 -7.45
N LYS A 31 -13.06 10.87 -7.94
CA LYS A 31 -12.33 12.05 -7.42
C LYS A 31 -13.23 13.30 -7.46
N LYS A 32 -13.83 13.56 -8.62
CA LYS A 32 -14.74 14.70 -8.78
C LYS A 32 -15.91 14.64 -7.80
N PHE A 33 -16.53 13.48 -7.61
CA PHE A 33 -17.65 13.30 -6.69
C PHE A 33 -17.28 13.70 -5.25
N PHE A 34 -16.10 13.35 -4.76
CA PHE A 34 -15.65 13.70 -3.42
C PHE A 34 -15.16 15.15 -3.34
N HIS A 35 -14.46 15.64 -4.34
CA HIS A 35 -14.01 17.03 -4.44
C HIS A 35 -15.17 18.03 -4.41
N ASP A 36 -16.26 17.74 -5.15
CA ASP A 36 -17.47 18.58 -5.16
C ASP A 36 -18.14 18.66 -3.77
N ARG A 37 -17.72 17.82 -2.82
CA ARG A 37 -18.18 17.78 -1.43
C ARG A 37 -17.13 18.27 -0.42
N GLY A 38 -16.06 18.87 -0.91
CA GLY A 38 -14.96 19.37 -0.08
C GLY A 38 -14.10 18.28 0.55
N ILE A 39 -14.17 17.03 0.06
CA ILE A 39 -13.41 15.89 0.58
C ILE A 39 -12.17 15.69 -0.27
N GLU A 40 -10.99 15.69 0.37
CA GLU A 40 -9.71 15.38 -0.27
C GLU A 40 -9.65 13.89 -0.65
N THR A 41 -9.04 13.58 -1.80
CA THR A 41 -8.88 12.20 -2.25
C THR A 41 -7.41 11.80 -2.34
N ALA A 42 -7.12 10.56 -1.97
CA ALA A 42 -5.82 9.91 -2.11
C ALA A 42 -5.98 8.48 -2.64
N GLY A 43 -4.92 7.86 -3.11
CA GLY A 43 -4.96 6.50 -3.62
C GLY A 43 -4.87 5.45 -2.50
N GLY A 44 -5.59 4.34 -2.64
CA GLY A 44 -5.49 3.16 -1.80
C GLY A 44 -5.02 1.95 -2.59
N ILE A 45 -4.06 1.20 -2.08
CA ILE A 45 -3.55 -0.01 -2.70
C ILE A 45 -3.66 -1.18 -1.72
N THR A 46 -4.38 -2.22 -2.13
CA THR A 46 -4.52 -3.50 -1.41
C THR A 46 -3.91 -4.60 -2.28
N TYR A 47 -2.66 -4.97 -2.03
CA TYR A 47 -1.94 -5.94 -2.86
C TYR A 47 -2.42 -7.38 -2.65
N THR A 48 -3.67 -7.66 -3.02
CA THR A 48 -4.24 -9.01 -3.15
C THR A 48 -4.32 -9.43 -4.61
N ILE A 49 -4.28 -10.72 -4.89
CA ILE A 49 -4.53 -11.31 -6.22
C ILE A 49 -5.81 -12.11 -6.25
N ASN A 50 -6.27 -12.60 -5.10
CA ASN A 50 -7.53 -13.32 -4.96
C ASN A 50 -8.05 -13.17 -3.51
N GLU A 51 -8.96 -12.24 -3.31
CA GLU A 51 -9.55 -11.98 -2.02
C GLU A 51 -10.40 -13.14 -1.51
N ALA A 52 -11.09 -13.84 -2.41
CA ALA A 52 -11.89 -15.02 -2.09
C ALA A 52 -11.03 -16.20 -1.62
N ASN A 53 -9.76 -16.26 -1.98
CA ASN A 53 -8.80 -17.26 -1.53
C ASN A 53 -8.01 -16.76 -0.30
N SER A 54 -8.71 -16.51 0.81
CA SER A 54 -8.10 -16.08 2.08
C SER A 54 -7.16 -14.87 1.93
N PHE A 55 -7.53 -13.91 1.09
CA PHE A 55 -6.74 -12.72 0.77
C PHE A 55 -5.33 -13.07 0.27
N GLU A 56 -5.25 -13.95 -0.71
CA GLU A 56 -3.99 -14.31 -1.34
C GLU A 56 -3.25 -13.06 -1.83
N THR A 57 -2.01 -12.89 -1.37
CA THR A 57 -1.17 -11.72 -1.69
C THR A 57 -0.20 -11.99 -2.82
N PHE A 58 0.32 -10.94 -3.44
CA PHE A 58 1.36 -11.06 -4.45
C PHE A 58 2.61 -11.77 -3.93
N CYS A 59 3.18 -12.62 -4.80
CA CYS A 59 4.47 -13.27 -4.58
C CYS A 59 5.57 -12.42 -5.25
N TYR A 60 6.37 -11.74 -4.46
CA TYR A 60 7.38 -10.80 -4.99
C TYR A 60 8.60 -11.48 -5.60
N SER A 61 8.69 -12.80 -5.59
CA SER A 61 9.68 -13.57 -6.35
C SER A 61 9.14 -14.07 -7.70
N ASN A 62 7.85 -13.90 -7.96
CA ASN A 62 7.24 -14.21 -9.26
C ASN A 62 7.35 -12.98 -10.18
N PRO A 63 7.97 -13.11 -11.39
CA PRO A 63 8.15 -11.99 -12.31
C PRO A 63 6.84 -11.33 -12.76
N GLU A 64 5.78 -12.10 -12.99
CA GLU A 64 4.47 -11.58 -13.41
C GLU A 64 3.82 -10.76 -12.30
N HIS A 65 3.90 -11.26 -11.06
CA HIS A 65 3.42 -10.53 -9.89
C HIS A 65 4.20 -9.23 -9.65
N ARG A 66 5.53 -9.25 -9.83
CA ARG A 66 6.37 -8.05 -9.74
C ARG A 66 5.95 -6.98 -10.75
N GLU A 67 5.68 -7.40 -11.98
CA GLU A 67 5.23 -6.49 -13.04
C GLU A 67 3.86 -5.89 -12.71
N MET A 68 2.91 -6.70 -12.20
CA MET A 68 1.59 -6.21 -11.81
C MET A 68 1.66 -5.22 -10.64
N VAL A 69 2.44 -5.52 -9.62
CA VAL A 69 2.69 -4.61 -8.49
C VAL A 69 3.23 -3.26 -8.97
N ARG A 70 4.18 -3.27 -9.91
CA ARG A 70 4.75 -2.07 -10.52
C ARG A 70 3.68 -1.26 -11.27
N LYS A 71 2.87 -1.92 -12.12
CA LYS A 71 1.78 -1.29 -12.88
C LYS A 71 0.75 -0.63 -11.98
N ILE A 72 0.35 -1.30 -10.90
CA ILE A 72 -0.58 -0.75 -9.91
C ILE A 72 0.01 0.52 -9.26
N ALA A 73 1.27 0.49 -8.85
CA ALA A 73 1.92 1.64 -8.24
C ALA A 73 2.05 2.83 -9.21
N GLU A 74 2.42 2.58 -10.48
CA GLU A 74 2.51 3.60 -11.53
C GLU A 74 1.12 4.19 -11.82
N HIS A 75 0.10 3.36 -11.99
CA HIS A 75 -1.27 3.78 -12.21
C HIS A 75 -1.79 4.65 -11.06
N THR A 76 -1.61 4.22 -9.83
CA THR A 76 -2.03 5.00 -8.66
C THR A 76 -1.31 6.36 -8.58
N ALA A 77 0.01 6.38 -8.80
CA ALA A 77 0.80 7.60 -8.79
C ALA A 77 0.45 8.59 -9.93
N LYS A 78 -0.12 8.10 -11.04
CA LYS A 78 -0.63 8.94 -12.13
C LYS A 78 -1.83 9.78 -11.67
N HIS A 79 -2.68 9.23 -10.80
CA HIS A 79 -3.95 9.85 -10.41
C HIS A 79 -3.89 10.58 -9.06
N PHE A 80 -2.91 10.27 -8.20
CA PHE A 80 -2.85 10.78 -6.83
C PHE A 80 -1.46 11.26 -6.44
N ASP A 81 -1.39 12.39 -5.73
CA ASP A 81 -0.16 12.90 -5.11
C ASP A 81 0.18 12.21 -3.77
N GLU A 82 -0.72 11.39 -3.27
CA GLU A 82 -0.53 10.57 -2.07
C GLU A 82 -1.26 9.25 -2.22
N PHE A 83 -0.64 8.15 -1.80
CA PHE A 83 -1.35 6.88 -1.67
C PHE A 83 -0.84 6.05 -0.49
N ILE A 84 -1.72 5.17 -0.01
CA ILE A 84 -1.44 4.25 1.10
C ILE A 84 -1.39 2.80 0.60
N LEU A 85 -0.37 2.08 1.04
CA LEU A 85 -0.31 0.62 0.98
C LEU A 85 -0.87 0.08 2.28
N ASP A 86 -1.84 -0.81 2.20
CA ASP A 86 -2.33 -1.48 3.38
C ASP A 86 -1.44 -2.67 3.81
N ASP A 87 -1.86 -3.39 4.83
CA ASP A 87 -1.09 -4.48 5.42
C ASP A 87 -0.93 -5.71 4.49
N PHE A 88 -1.71 -5.84 3.41
CA PHE A 88 -1.54 -6.89 2.39
C PHE A 88 -0.29 -6.69 1.50
N PHE A 89 0.38 -5.55 1.61
CA PHE A 89 1.72 -5.39 1.05
C PHE A 89 2.71 -6.43 1.62
N PHE A 90 2.52 -6.86 2.88
CA PHE A 90 3.38 -7.84 3.53
C PHE A 90 2.96 -9.26 3.18
N THR A 91 3.60 -9.83 2.15
CA THR A 91 3.27 -11.16 1.65
C THR A 91 3.57 -12.29 2.64
N SER A 92 2.69 -13.29 2.69
CA SER A 92 2.90 -14.58 3.38
C SER A 92 3.19 -15.72 2.40
N CYS A 93 3.38 -15.45 1.12
CA CYS A 93 3.62 -16.44 0.07
C CYS A 93 4.76 -17.39 0.44
N LYS A 94 4.53 -18.69 0.29
CA LYS A 94 5.49 -19.78 0.48
C LYS A 94 5.48 -20.73 -0.71
N SER A 95 5.30 -20.20 -1.92
CA SER A 95 5.40 -20.96 -3.15
C SER A 95 6.79 -21.55 -3.34
N ASP A 96 6.93 -22.52 -4.22
CA ASP A 96 8.21 -23.15 -4.53
C ASP A 96 9.26 -22.13 -5.01
N ILE A 97 8.83 -21.09 -5.73
CA ILE A 97 9.71 -19.98 -6.15
C ILE A 97 10.27 -19.25 -4.93
N GLU A 98 9.44 -18.94 -3.92
CA GLU A 98 9.85 -18.27 -2.68
C GLU A 98 10.76 -19.18 -1.83
N ILE A 99 10.42 -20.47 -1.71
CA ILE A 99 11.24 -21.45 -0.98
C ILE A 99 12.61 -21.55 -1.61
N LYS A 100 12.69 -21.67 -2.94
CA LYS A 100 13.93 -21.71 -3.69
C LYS A 100 14.75 -20.42 -3.57
N ALA A 101 14.09 -19.26 -3.68
CA ALA A 101 14.72 -17.95 -3.57
C ALA A 101 15.27 -17.69 -2.14
N LYS A 102 14.56 -18.16 -1.12
CA LYS A 102 14.98 -18.07 0.28
C LYS A 102 16.27 -18.83 0.53
N GLY A 103 16.44 -20.00 -0.07
CA GLY A 103 17.58 -20.88 0.17
C GLY A 103 17.74 -21.22 1.65
N THR A 104 18.95 -21.07 2.17
CA THR A 104 19.32 -21.37 3.57
C THR A 104 18.98 -20.25 4.56
N GLN A 105 18.55 -19.07 4.10
CA GLN A 105 18.21 -17.94 4.97
C GLN A 105 17.00 -18.29 5.85
N SER A 106 16.89 -17.65 7.03
CA SER A 106 15.64 -17.67 7.79
C SER A 106 14.54 -16.93 7.02
N TRP A 107 13.27 -17.27 7.27
CA TRP A 107 12.16 -16.55 6.67
C TRP A 107 12.17 -15.05 7.03
N THR A 108 12.60 -14.70 8.23
CA THR A 108 12.69 -13.31 8.67
C THR A 108 13.71 -12.54 7.84
N GLU A 109 14.92 -13.01 7.70
CA GLU A 109 15.99 -12.37 6.92
C GLU A 109 15.59 -12.23 5.45
N TYR A 110 15.11 -13.32 4.86
CA TYR A 110 14.65 -13.33 3.48
C TYR A 110 13.52 -12.32 3.24
N ARG A 111 12.47 -12.33 4.09
CA ARG A 111 11.34 -11.41 3.98
C ARG A 111 11.75 -9.95 4.15
N LEU A 112 12.63 -9.66 5.10
CA LEU A 112 13.13 -8.30 5.29
C LEU A 112 13.80 -7.77 4.03
N LYS A 113 14.69 -8.56 3.41
CA LYS A 113 15.36 -8.22 2.16
C LYS A 113 14.36 -8.06 1.01
N LEU A 114 13.49 -9.06 0.81
CA LEU A 114 12.50 -9.11 -0.26
C LEU A 114 11.55 -7.90 -0.21
N MET A 115 11.00 -7.61 0.96
CA MET A 115 10.06 -6.50 1.13
C MET A 115 10.73 -5.14 0.97
N THR A 116 11.98 -4.99 1.44
CA THR A 116 12.76 -3.76 1.23
C THR A 116 12.99 -3.51 -0.26
N GLU A 117 13.36 -4.55 -1.00
CA GLU A 117 13.55 -4.49 -2.44
C GLU A 117 12.22 -4.18 -3.14
N ALA A 118 11.14 -4.93 -2.83
CA ALA A 118 9.82 -4.74 -3.43
C ALA A 118 9.30 -3.30 -3.23
N GLY A 119 9.36 -2.79 -2.02
CA GLY A 119 8.92 -1.42 -1.74
C GLY A 119 9.73 -0.36 -2.46
N ARG A 120 11.06 -0.54 -2.53
CA ARG A 120 11.93 0.39 -3.24
C ARG A 120 11.77 0.31 -4.75
N ASP A 121 11.85 -0.90 -5.32
CA ASP A 121 12.03 -1.09 -6.76
C ASP A 121 10.70 -1.31 -7.51
N LEU A 122 9.66 -1.84 -6.85
CA LEU A 122 8.36 -2.09 -7.46
C LEU A 122 7.30 -1.03 -7.11
N VAL A 123 7.48 -0.32 -6.01
CA VAL A 123 6.52 0.71 -5.58
C VAL A 123 7.11 2.10 -5.70
N LEU A 124 8.12 2.43 -4.90
CA LEU A 124 8.60 3.79 -4.75
C LEU A 124 9.24 4.35 -6.03
N LYS A 125 10.19 3.62 -6.63
CA LYS A 125 10.87 4.08 -7.85
C LYS A 125 9.89 4.25 -9.02
N PRO A 126 9.01 3.28 -9.35
CA PRO A 126 8.04 3.43 -10.42
C PRO A 126 7.06 4.58 -10.14
N ALA A 127 6.51 4.67 -8.93
CA ALA A 127 5.62 5.77 -8.56
C ALA A 127 6.28 7.14 -8.72
N LYS A 128 7.53 7.30 -8.22
CA LYS A 128 8.29 8.54 -8.35
C LYS A 128 8.69 8.89 -9.79
N LYS A 129 8.84 7.89 -10.66
CA LYS A 129 9.09 8.11 -12.08
C LYS A 129 7.87 8.75 -12.77
N VAL A 130 6.66 8.35 -12.37
CA VAL A 130 5.40 8.89 -12.90
C VAL A 130 5.06 10.23 -12.24
N ASN A 131 5.14 10.31 -10.92
CA ASN A 131 4.87 11.51 -10.14
C ASN A 131 5.99 11.75 -9.12
N PRO A 132 6.97 12.63 -9.42
CA PRO A 132 8.09 12.91 -8.51
C PRO A 132 7.67 13.41 -7.12
N ARG A 133 6.48 14.03 -7.00
CA ARG A 133 5.96 14.59 -5.74
C ARG A 133 5.20 13.57 -4.90
N VAL A 134 4.85 12.40 -5.47
CA VAL A 134 3.99 11.44 -4.79
C VAL A 134 4.52 11.05 -3.42
N LYS A 135 3.63 11.02 -2.43
CA LYS A 135 3.89 10.50 -1.09
C LYS A 135 3.36 9.08 -1.00
N VAL A 136 4.19 8.18 -0.52
CA VAL A 136 3.81 6.78 -0.30
C VAL A 136 3.77 6.52 1.20
N ILE A 137 2.61 6.07 1.67
CA ILE A 137 2.37 5.71 3.07
C ILE A 137 2.29 4.18 3.14
N ILE A 138 2.98 3.57 4.09
CA ILE A 138 2.87 2.13 4.33
C ILE A 138 2.22 1.91 5.69
N LYS A 139 1.11 1.16 5.70
CA LYS A 139 0.45 0.70 6.91
C LYS A 139 1.10 -0.60 7.37
N TYR A 140 1.60 -0.61 8.59
CA TYR A 140 2.18 -1.80 9.20
C TYR A 140 1.14 -2.56 10.02
N PRO A 141 1.11 -3.90 9.94
CA PRO A 141 0.30 -4.70 10.85
C PRO A 141 0.76 -4.45 12.28
N THR A 142 -0.20 -4.13 13.15
CA THR A 142 0.06 -3.86 14.57
C THR A 142 0.37 -5.15 15.33
N GLY A 143 1.30 -5.08 16.28
CA GLY A 143 1.48 -6.13 17.30
C GLY A 143 2.60 -7.15 17.04
N THR A 144 3.38 -7.03 15.98
CA THR A 144 4.49 -7.96 15.72
C THR A 144 5.86 -7.31 15.93
N THR A 145 6.83 -8.10 16.43
CA THR A 145 8.25 -7.70 16.50
C THR A 145 8.78 -7.28 15.12
N ILE A 146 8.20 -7.82 14.06
CA ILE A 146 8.48 -7.53 12.67
C ILE A 146 8.20 -6.04 12.35
N SER A 147 7.12 -5.46 12.86
CA SER A 147 6.80 -4.04 12.59
C SER A 147 7.86 -3.07 13.11
N LYS A 148 8.52 -3.39 14.23
CA LYS A 148 9.63 -2.58 14.78
C LYS A 148 10.88 -2.65 13.91
N VAL A 149 11.21 -3.83 13.41
CA VAL A 149 12.38 -4.06 12.55
C VAL A 149 12.17 -3.40 11.18
N TRP A 150 10.96 -3.46 10.63
CA TRP A 150 10.58 -2.78 9.38
C TRP A 150 10.69 -1.26 9.48
N ALA A 151 10.20 -0.67 10.56
CA ALA A 151 10.31 0.77 10.79
C ALA A 151 11.78 1.24 10.84
N LEU A 152 12.70 0.41 11.35
CA LEU A 152 14.14 0.70 11.38
C LEU A 152 14.79 0.61 10.00
N ILE A 153 14.38 -0.34 9.16
CA ILE A 153 14.92 -0.52 7.81
C ILE A 153 14.50 0.62 6.89
N TRP A 154 13.22 1.03 6.96
CA TRP A 154 12.69 2.10 6.14
C TRP A 154 13.21 3.49 6.52
N ARG A 155 13.65 3.69 7.77
CA ARG A 155 14.39 4.90 8.17
C ARG A 155 15.74 5.08 7.45
N LYS A 156 16.28 4.01 6.90
CA LYS A 156 17.55 4.03 6.15
C LYS A 156 17.38 4.25 4.64
N VAL A 157 16.13 4.33 4.15
CA VAL A 157 15.85 4.68 2.75
C VAL A 157 15.73 6.21 2.65
N PRO A 158 16.55 6.90 1.83
CA PRO A 158 16.62 8.36 1.84
C PRO A 158 15.31 9.02 1.42
N ASN A 159 14.85 9.95 2.23
CA ASN A 159 14.03 11.17 1.97
C ASN A 159 12.71 11.09 1.18
N SER A 160 12.03 9.94 1.01
CA SER A 160 10.81 9.92 0.19
C SER A 160 9.65 9.05 0.69
N LEU A 161 9.80 8.43 1.86
CA LEU A 161 8.74 7.61 2.48
C LEU A 161 8.29 8.23 3.79
N THR A 162 7.02 8.62 3.84
CA THR A 162 6.38 8.96 5.12
C THR A 162 5.89 7.66 5.75
N VAL A 163 6.55 7.21 6.81
CA VAL A 163 6.10 6.07 7.61
C VAL A 163 5.03 6.58 8.57
N SER A 164 3.76 6.30 8.29
CA SER A 164 2.66 6.51 9.22
C SER A 164 2.41 5.23 10.01
N GLY A 165 3.14 5.09 11.10
CA GLY A 165 2.92 4.09 12.12
C GLY A 165 2.88 4.77 13.48
N ARG A 166 1.78 5.44 13.84
CA ARG A 166 1.54 5.78 15.24
C ARG A 166 1.07 4.51 15.94
N VAL A 167 1.93 3.97 16.78
CA VAL A 167 1.47 3.15 17.91
C VAL A 167 0.63 4.08 18.79
N PRO A 168 -0.67 3.83 19.01
CA PRO A 168 -1.44 4.64 19.93
C PRO A 168 -0.85 4.44 21.33
N LYS A 169 -0.31 5.50 21.94
CA LYS A 169 -0.28 5.59 23.39
C LYS A 169 -1.73 5.66 23.84
N GLN A 170 -2.13 4.81 24.77
CA GLN A 170 -3.43 4.88 25.40
C GLN A 170 -3.74 6.32 25.83
N GLY A 171 -4.84 6.88 25.35
CA GLY A 171 -5.34 8.19 25.74
C GLY A 171 -5.09 9.25 24.65
N THR A 172 -6.17 9.65 23.98
CA THR A 172 -6.35 10.72 22.97
C THR A 172 -6.05 10.34 21.53
N LEU A 173 -7.12 9.98 20.80
CA LEU A 173 -7.20 9.97 19.35
C LEU A 173 -7.54 11.39 18.86
N PRO A 174 -6.73 12.00 17.97
CA PRO A 174 -7.31 12.88 16.97
C PRO A 174 -7.90 12.00 15.88
N ALA A 175 -9.19 12.17 15.66
CA ALA A 175 -9.95 11.40 14.68
C ALA A 175 -9.52 11.75 13.25
N THR A 176 -8.52 11.07 12.73
CA THR A 176 -8.37 10.94 11.29
C THR A 176 -9.07 9.63 10.93
N SER A 177 -10.36 9.73 10.68
CA SER A 177 -11.18 8.60 10.23
C SER A 177 -10.72 8.22 8.83
N ILE A 178 -9.90 7.17 8.70
CA ILE A 178 -9.60 6.56 7.41
C ILE A 178 -10.85 5.79 7.01
N CYS A 179 -11.68 6.38 6.16
CA CYS A 179 -12.82 5.69 5.57
C CYS A 179 -12.37 5.01 4.29
N ARG A 180 -12.46 3.68 4.25
CA ARG A 180 -12.26 2.87 3.05
C ARG A 180 -13.62 2.69 2.39
N ILE A 181 -13.76 3.16 1.16
CA ILE A 181 -14.92 2.84 0.31
C ILE A 181 -14.44 1.86 -0.74
N ILE A 182 -15.09 0.71 -0.75
CA ILE A 182 -14.94 -0.38 -1.71
C ILE A 182 -15.91 -0.16 -2.85
#